data_d4bac093742b38ff67ea3fe65a7a3eec
#
_entry.id   d4bac093742b38ff67ea3fe65a7a3eec
#
_cell.length_a   1.000
_cell.length_b   1.000
_cell.length_c   1.000
_cell.angle_alpha   90.00
_cell.angle_beta   90.00
_cell.angle_gamma   90.00
#
_symmetry.space_group_name_H-M   'P 1'
#
loop_
_entity.id
_entity.type
_entity.pdbx_description
1 polymer ?
#
loop_
_entity_poly.entity_id
_entity_poly.type
_entity_poly.pdbx_seq_one_letter_code
_entity_poly.pdbx_strand_id
1 'polypeptide(L)'
;REGITCDVSWEYIKRKLREKAVKVVESQIYLFGKQQFQLFTMKDEVDVIITDSPILLNSVYDKSNCPLLKALILNEYNKYDNLLYLIERDPSVTYEQEGRYQDLEGAKAVDNHLKQFLSDNEIEYKTINGIGGENLELIFKEIKAKLNK
;
A
#
# COMPACT_ATOMS: atom_id res chain seq x y z
N ARG A 1 8.42 -15.15 15.96
CA ARG A 1 8.53 -16.37 16.77
C ARG A 1 7.66 -16.35 18.04
N GLU A 2 6.67 -15.50 18.11
CA GLU A 2 5.82 -15.33 19.31
C GLU A 2 4.37 -15.79 19.07
N GLY A 3 4.18 -16.76 18.15
CA GLY A 3 2.86 -17.31 17.86
C GLY A 3 1.96 -16.42 16.96
N ILE A 4 2.50 -15.30 16.43
CA ILE A 4 1.79 -14.44 15.49
C ILE A 4 1.99 -15.01 14.09
N THR A 5 0.88 -15.33 13.41
CA THR A 5 0.88 -15.77 12.01
C THR A 5 0.84 -14.56 11.09
N CYS A 6 1.60 -14.58 10.00
CA CYS A 6 1.59 -13.49 9.02
C CYS A 6 1.74 -14.01 7.59
N ASP A 7 1.16 -13.28 6.65
CA ASP A 7 1.32 -13.51 5.21
C ASP A 7 1.52 -12.18 4.47
N VAL A 8 2.02 -12.26 3.24
CA VAL A 8 2.40 -11.10 2.44
C VAL A 8 1.53 -11.02 1.18
N SER A 9 0.78 -9.94 1.06
CA SER A 9 0.10 -9.60 -0.18
C SER A 9 1.07 -8.84 -1.10
N TRP A 10 1.58 -9.54 -2.12
CA TRP A 10 2.57 -8.99 -3.04
C TRP A 10 1.98 -8.03 -4.07
N GLU A 11 2.73 -7.01 -4.44
CA GLU A 11 2.34 -6.06 -5.47
C GLU A 11 2.15 -6.74 -6.83
N TYR A 12 0.90 -6.80 -7.28
CA TYR A 12 0.51 -7.41 -8.55
C TYR A 12 1.03 -6.62 -9.77
N ILE A 13 1.11 -5.30 -9.64
CA ILE A 13 1.51 -4.37 -10.71
C ILE A 13 2.94 -4.60 -11.19
N LYS A 14 3.91 -4.82 -10.31
CA LYS A 14 5.32 -5.05 -10.68
C LYS A 14 5.48 -6.22 -11.64
N ARG A 15 4.72 -7.30 -11.41
CA ARG A 15 4.71 -8.46 -12.31
C ARG A 15 4.17 -8.08 -13.68
N LYS A 16 3.09 -7.31 -13.73
CA LYS A 16 2.45 -6.88 -15.00
C LYS A 16 3.27 -5.89 -15.80
N LEU A 17 4.00 -5.01 -15.15
CA LEU A 17 4.97 -4.11 -15.79
C LEU A 17 6.11 -4.91 -16.46
N ARG A 18 6.65 -5.92 -15.79
CA ARG A 18 7.66 -6.82 -16.37
C ARG A 18 7.14 -7.60 -17.59
N GLU A 19 5.86 -7.97 -17.57
CA GLU A 19 5.16 -8.62 -18.68
C GLU A 19 4.78 -7.65 -19.82
N LYS A 20 5.11 -6.34 -19.70
CA LYS A 20 4.73 -5.25 -20.63
C LYS A 20 3.21 -5.13 -20.87
N ALA A 21 2.42 -5.55 -19.90
CA ALA A 21 0.96 -5.53 -19.96
C ALA A 21 0.40 -4.14 -19.56
N VAL A 22 0.74 -3.09 -20.35
CA VAL A 22 0.44 -1.68 -20.02
C VAL A 22 -1.05 -1.42 -19.77
N LYS A 23 -1.95 -1.99 -20.58
CA LYS A 23 -3.41 -1.80 -20.40
C LYS A 23 -3.93 -2.33 -19.06
N VAL A 24 -3.29 -3.36 -18.51
CA VAL A 24 -3.66 -3.91 -17.20
C VAL A 24 -3.33 -2.89 -16.10
N VAL A 25 -2.19 -2.20 -16.23
CA VAL A 25 -1.72 -1.18 -15.28
C VAL A 25 -2.64 0.05 -15.26
N GLU A 26 -3.29 0.36 -16.38
CA GLU A 26 -4.22 1.49 -16.50
C GLU A 26 -5.60 1.21 -15.87
N SER A 27 -5.97 -0.05 -15.70
CA SER A 27 -7.29 -0.42 -15.15
C SER A 27 -7.25 -0.54 -13.62
N GLN A 28 -7.52 0.57 -12.93
CA GLN A 28 -7.52 0.59 -11.45
C GLN A 28 -8.62 -0.30 -10.85
N ILE A 29 -9.76 -0.44 -11.53
CA ILE A 29 -10.83 -1.38 -11.13
C ILE A 29 -10.32 -2.82 -11.12
N TYR A 30 -9.58 -3.22 -12.16
CA TYR A 30 -9.03 -4.57 -12.23
C TYR A 30 -7.95 -4.81 -11.17
N LEU A 31 -7.05 -3.86 -11.00
CA LEU A 31 -5.97 -3.94 -10.02
C LEU A 31 -6.52 -4.00 -8.59
N PHE A 32 -7.47 -3.13 -8.28
CA PHE A 32 -8.17 -3.14 -7.00
C PHE A 32 -8.83 -4.50 -6.74
N GLY A 33 -9.59 -5.05 -7.70
CA GLY A 33 -10.24 -6.35 -7.54
C GLY A 33 -9.24 -7.48 -7.28
N LYS A 34 -8.05 -7.45 -7.92
CA LYS A 34 -6.98 -8.43 -7.67
C LYS A 34 -6.37 -8.30 -6.28
N GLN A 35 -6.08 -7.09 -5.83
CA GLN A 35 -5.52 -6.84 -4.50
C GLN A 35 -6.55 -7.15 -3.41
N GLN A 36 -7.79 -6.70 -3.59
CA GLN A 36 -8.87 -6.98 -2.66
C GLN A 36 -9.09 -8.50 -2.50
N PHE A 37 -9.06 -9.25 -3.60
CA PHE A 37 -9.19 -10.70 -3.55
C PHE A 37 -8.04 -11.38 -2.78
N GLN A 38 -6.80 -10.91 -2.94
CA GLN A 38 -5.67 -11.41 -2.15
C GLN A 38 -5.90 -11.16 -0.65
N LEU A 39 -6.29 -9.95 -0.27
CA LEU A 39 -6.58 -9.64 1.14
C LEU A 39 -7.75 -10.47 1.67
N PHE A 40 -8.79 -10.65 0.87
CA PHE A 40 -9.96 -11.46 1.22
C PHE A 40 -9.60 -12.92 1.49
N THR A 41 -8.71 -13.52 0.70
CA THR A 41 -8.28 -14.92 0.89
C THR A 41 -7.38 -15.14 2.10
N MET A 42 -6.71 -14.09 2.58
CA MET A 42 -5.85 -14.13 3.77
C MET A 42 -6.59 -13.74 5.05
N LYS A 43 -7.71 -13.02 4.91
CA LYS A 43 -8.51 -12.57 6.04
C LYS A 43 -9.00 -13.77 6.84
N ASP A 44 -8.83 -13.68 8.16
CA ASP A 44 -9.20 -14.73 9.13
C ASP A 44 -8.33 -16.00 9.08
N GLU A 45 -7.38 -16.10 8.13
CA GLU A 45 -6.41 -17.20 8.04
C GLU A 45 -5.09 -16.88 8.78
N VAL A 46 -4.77 -15.58 8.89
CA VAL A 46 -3.56 -15.10 9.57
C VAL A 46 -3.87 -13.90 10.46
N ASP A 47 -3.03 -13.69 11.48
CA ASP A 47 -3.17 -12.56 12.41
C ASP A 47 -2.80 -11.23 11.75
N VAL A 48 -1.85 -11.25 10.81
CA VAL A 48 -1.30 -10.04 10.16
C VAL A 48 -1.11 -10.26 8.67
N ILE A 49 -1.65 -9.34 7.87
CA ILE A 49 -1.37 -9.26 6.43
C ILE A 49 -0.44 -8.09 6.19
N ILE A 50 0.70 -8.31 5.56
CA ILE A 50 1.67 -7.28 5.20
C ILE A 50 1.54 -7.00 3.70
N THR A 51 1.50 -5.72 3.32
CA THR A 51 1.50 -5.33 1.90
C THR A 51 2.33 -4.08 1.67
N ASP A 52 3.08 -4.03 0.56
CA ASP A 52 3.77 -2.85 0.06
C ASP A 52 2.91 -2.03 -0.92
N SER A 53 1.72 -2.51 -1.22
CA SER A 53 0.78 -1.89 -2.15
C SER A 53 -0.64 -1.90 -1.56
N PRO A 54 -0.93 -1.02 -0.59
CA PRO A 54 -2.27 -0.94 0.00
C PRO A 54 -3.32 -0.57 -1.06
N ILE A 55 -4.53 -1.13 -0.93
CA ILE A 55 -5.63 -0.92 -1.90
C ILE A 55 -5.99 0.56 -2.11
N LEU A 56 -5.66 1.43 -1.16
CA LEU A 56 -5.83 2.89 -1.27
C LEU A 56 -5.11 3.48 -2.49
N LEU A 57 -3.97 2.90 -2.89
CA LEU A 57 -3.20 3.37 -4.05
C LEU A 57 -4.01 3.31 -5.36
N ASN A 58 -4.99 2.41 -5.47
CA ASN A 58 -5.86 2.36 -6.65
C ASN A 58 -6.69 3.63 -6.81
N SER A 59 -7.07 4.32 -5.72
CA SER A 59 -7.70 5.64 -5.81
C SER A 59 -6.72 6.74 -6.21
N VAL A 60 -5.48 6.67 -5.72
CA VAL A 60 -4.44 7.66 -6.02
C VAL A 60 -4.01 7.60 -7.48
N TYR A 61 -3.96 6.39 -8.05
CA TYR A 61 -3.60 6.16 -9.45
C TYR A 61 -4.79 6.20 -10.42
N ASP A 62 -6.03 6.31 -9.94
CA ASP A 62 -7.22 6.37 -10.81
C ASP A 62 -7.34 7.73 -11.51
N LYS A 63 -6.87 7.78 -12.75
CA LYS A 63 -6.95 8.98 -13.60
C LYS A 63 -8.39 9.38 -13.95
N SER A 64 -9.35 8.48 -13.80
CA SER A 64 -10.77 8.77 -14.06
C SER A 64 -11.44 9.50 -12.89
N ASN A 65 -10.80 9.53 -11.71
CA ASN A 65 -11.35 10.09 -10.48
C ASN A 65 -12.77 9.56 -10.18
N CYS A 66 -13.01 8.27 -10.39
CA CYS A 66 -14.32 7.67 -10.23
C CYS A 66 -14.75 7.65 -8.75
N PRO A 67 -15.79 8.42 -8.36
CA PRO A 67 -16.19 8.52 -6.96
C PRO A 67 -16.73 7.20 -6.40
N LEU A 68 -17.35 6.36 -7.24
CA LEU A 68 -17.86 5.05 -6.83
C LEU A 68 -16.72 4.07 -6.55
N LEU A 69 -15.66 4.08 -7.36
CA LEU A 69 -14.47 3.27 -7.13
C LEU A 69 -13.77 3.71 -5.84
N LYS A 70 -13.60 5.02 -5.64
CA LYS A 70 -13.03 5.58 -4.41
C LYS A 70 -13.84 5.14 -3.18
N ALA A 71 -15.16 5.28 -3.22
CA ALA A 71 -16.04 4.89 -2.11
C ALA A 71 -15.93 3.39 -1.79
N LEU A 72 -15.86 2.54 -2.84
CA LEU A 72 -15.69 1.11 -2.68
C LEU A 72 -14.33 0.77 -2.05
N ILE A 73 -13.24 1.39 -2.52
CA ILE A 73 -11.89 1.19 -1.97
C ILE A 73 -11.85 1.56 -0.47
N LEU A 74 -12.40 2.71 -0.09
CA LEU A 74 -12.46 3.15 1.30
C LEU A 74 -13.29 2.20 2.16
N ASN A 75 -14.42 1.72 1.65
CA ASN A 75 -15.24 0.73 2.33
C ASN A 75 -14.48 -0.60 2.57
N GLU A 76 -13.76 -1.10 1.57
CA GLU A 76 -12.97 -2.32 1.71
C GLU A 76 -11.77 -2.13 2.66
N TYR A 77 -11.10 -0.97 2.59
CA TYR A 77 -9.99 -0.62 3.49
C TYR A 77 -10.44 -0.62 4.96
N ASN A 78 -11.61 -0.07 5.25
CA ASN A 78 -12.14 0.03 6.61
C ASN A 78 -12.61 -1.30 7.21
N LYS A 79 -12.59 -2.40 6.45
CA LYS A 79 -12.87 -3.75 6.98
C LYS A 79 -11.70 -4.38 7.74
N TYR A 80 -10.54 -3.71 7.75
CA TYR A 80 -9.32 -4.16 8.40
C TYR A 80 -8.90 -3.18 9.49
N ASP A 81 -8.25 -3.68 10.54
CA ASP A 81 -7.58 -2.85 11.54
C ASP A 81 -6.19 -2.46 11.00
N ASN A 82 -6.13 -1.35 10.30
CA ASN A 82 -4.96 -0.97 9.52
C ASN A 82 -3.87 -0.31 10.37
N LEU A 83 -2.61 -0.63 10.05
CA LEU A 83 -1.41 0.13 10.40
C LEU A 83 -0.75 0.61 9.12
N LEU A 84 -0.82 1.90 8.85
CA LEU A 84 -0.29 2.49 7.63
C LEU A 84 1.00 3.25 7.90
N TYR A 85 2.07 2.89 7.18
CA TYR A 85 3.37 3.55 7.26
C TYR A 85 3.75 4.15 5.91
N LEU A 86 4.08 5.42 5.90
CA LEU A 86 4.67 6.10 4.76
C LEU A 86 6.19 6.10 4.90
N ILE A 87 6.87 5.40 4.00
CA ILE A 87 8.34 5.38 3.96
C ILE A 87 8.80 6.61 3.19
N GLU A 88 9.47 7.53 3.88
CA GLU A 88 10.07 8.70 3.22
C GLU A 88 11.25 8.30 2.34
N ARG A 89 11.37 9.00 1.22
CA ARG A 89 12.53 8.83 0.33
C ARG A 89 13.78 9.39 1.01
N ASP A 90 14.81 8.58 1.09
CA ASP A 90 16.14 9.03 1.52
C ASP A 90 16.78 9.84 0.37
N PRO A 91 17.08 11.12 0.56
CA PRO A 91 17.71 11.95 -0.48
C PRO A 91 19.11 11.46 -0.88
N SER A 92 19.77 10.67 -0.03
CA SER A 92 21.11 10.11 -0.29
C SER A 92 21.07 8.87 -1.21
N VAL A 93 19.89 8.25 -1.39
CA VAL A 93 19.72 7.07 -2.23
C VAL A 93 19.35 7.48 -3.65
N THR A 94 20.18 7.05 -4.61
CA THR A 94 19.90 7.28 -6.04
C THR A 94 18.58 6.63 -6.44
N TYR A 95 17.73 7.40 -7.13
CA TYR A 95 16.48 6.89 -7.64
C TYR A 95 16.72 5.87 -8.77
N GLU A 96 16.38 4.61 -8.53
CA GLU A 96 16.43 3.57 -9.55
C GLU A 96 15.16 3.61 -10.41
N GLN A 97 15.33 3.88 -11.71
CA GLN A 97 14.22 3.95 -12.67
C GLN A 97 13.81 2.58 -13.22
N GLU A 98 14.70 1.60 -13.16
CA GLU A 98 14.42 0.27 -13.71
C GLU A 98 13.24 -0.41 -13.00
N GLY A 99 12.23 -0.82 -13.77
CA GLY A 99 11.02 -1.46 -13.27
C GLY A 99 9.98 -0.48 -12.68
N ARG A 100 10.17 0.83 -12.83
CA ARG A 100 9.21 1.86 -12.39
C ARG A 100 8.51 2.51 -13.58
N TYR A 101 7.23 2.83 -13.40
CA TYR A 101 6.40 3.49 -14.42
C TYR A 101 6.68 5.00 -14.52
N GLN A 102 7.18 5.62 -13.45
CA GLN A 102 7.38 7.07 -13.34
C GLN A 102 8.86 7.40 -13.13
N ASP A 103 9.25 8.58 -13.62
CA ASP A 103 10.52 9.23 -13.25
C ASP A 103 10.46 9.79 -11.81
N LEU A 104 11.54 10.39 -11.35
CA LEU A 104 11.63 10.93 -10.00
C LEU A 104 10.60 12.04 -9.72
N GLU A 105 10.36 12.93 -10.68
CA GLU A 105 9.41 14.03 -10.51
C GLU A 105 7.96 13.52 -10.49
N GLY A 106 7.64 12.57 -11.36
CA GLY A 106 6.35 11.88 -11.34
C GLY A 106 6.13 11.13 -10.03
N ALA A 107 7.17 10.49 -9.48
CA ALA A 107 7.08 9.82 -8.21
C ALA A 107 6.83 10.79 -7.04
N LYS A 108 7.49 11.98 -7.03
CA LYS A 108 7.22 13.03 -6.02
C LYS A 108 5.80 13.59 -6.13
N ALA A 109 5.29 13.77 -7.35
CA ALA A 109 3.92 14.22 -7.57
C ALA A 109 2.90 13.21 -7.00
N VAL A 110 3.15 11.91 -7.18
CA VAL A 110 2.33 10.85 -6.57
C VAL A 110 2.43 10.86 -5.06
N ASP A 111 3.62 11.03 -4.48
CA ASP A 111 3.80 11.12 -3.02
C ASP A 111 2.95 12.28 -2.43
N ASN A 112 2.94 13.43 -3.08
CA ASN A 112 2.13 14.57 -2.67
C ASN A 112 0.62 14.29 -2.81
N HIS A 113 0.20 13.69 -3.92
CA HIS A 113 -1.20 13.30 -4.14
C HIS A 113 -1.64 12.26 -3.11
N LEU A 114 -0.79 11.29 -2.77
CA LEU A 114 -1.07 10.31 -1.72
C LEU A 114 -1.27 10.98 -0.36
N LYS A 115 -0.37 11.88 0.05
CA LYS A 115 -0.49 12.62 1.33
C LYS A 115 -1.78 13.44 1.37
N GLN A 116 -2.15 14.10 0.28
CA GLN A 116 -3.40 14.85 0.17
C GLN A 116 -4.61 13.91 0.26
N PHE A 117 -4.59 12.78 -0.46
CA PHE A 117 -5.66 11.78 -0.41
C PHE A 117 -5.87 11.24 1.02
N LEU A 118 -4.80 10.93 1.73
CA LEU A 118 -4.88 10.44 3.12
C LEU A 118 -5.48 11.51 4.05
N SER A 119 -5.05 12.77 3.90
CA SER A 119 -5.58 13.90 4.66
C SER A 119 -7.07 14.15 4.37
N ASP A 120 -7.47 14.19 3.10
CA ASP A 120 -8.86 14.46 2.68
C ASP A 120 -9.85 13.37 3.14
N ASN A 121 -9.34 12.17 3.42
CA ASN A 121 -10.17 11.04 3.87
C ASN A 121 -9.94 10.68 5.35
N GLU A 122 -9.25 11.55 6.10
CA GLU A 122 -8.97 11.39 7.53
C GLU A 122 -8.30 10.04 7.87
N ILE A 123 -7.43 9.55 6.95
CA ILE A 123 -6.70 8.29 7.13
C ILE A 123 -5.40 8.56 7.87
N GLU A 124 -5.28 8.00 9.06
CA GLU A 124 -4.07 8.10 9.86
C GLU A 124 -2.95 7.24 9.27
N TYR A 125 -1.74 7.80 9.27
CA TYR A 125 -0.52 7.09 8.91
C TYR A 125 0.66 7.58 9.75
N LYS A 126 1.70 6.77 9.82
CA LYS A 126 2.97 7.13 10.45
C LYS A 126 4.06 7.22 9.39
N THR A 127 4.95 8.17 9.57
CA THR A 127 6.10 8.32 8.69
C THR A 127 7.31 7.60 9.29
N ILE A 128 8.02 6.84 8.47
CA ILE A 128 9.28 6.19 8.83
C ILE A 128 10.36 6.55 7.83
N ASN A 129 11.57 6.80 8.35
CA ASN A 129 12.73 7.17 7.55
C ASN A 129 13.61 5.95 7.31
N GLY A 130 13.71 5.54 6.05
CA GLY A 130 14.58 4.45 5.64
C GLY A 130 14.18 3.06 6.19
N ILE A 131 15.02 2.07 5.90
CA ILE A 131 14.86 0.70 6.39
C ILE A 131 15.91 0.48 7.48
N GLY A 132 15.59 0.86 8.72
CA GLY A 132 16.43 0.60 9.87
C GLY A 132 15.83 -0.43 10.82
N GLY A 133 16.67 -1.16 11.56
CA GLY A 133 16.21 -2.13 12.56
C GLY A 133 15.29 -1.51 13.62
N GLU A 134 15.51 -0.25 13.97
CA GLU A 134 14.68 0.50 14.92
C GLU A 134 13.21 0.63 14.44
N ASN A 135 13.00 0.85 13.14
CA ASN A 135 11.66 0.91 12.56
C ASN A 135 10.95 -0.44 12.64
N LEU A 136 11.68 -1.54 12.43
CA LEU A 136 11.11 -2.89 12.53
C LEU A 136 10.66 -3.21 13.96
N GLU A 137 11.45 -2.84 14.96
CA GLU A 137 11.09 -3.02 16.38
C GLU A 137 9.85 -2.20 16.76
N LEU A 138 9.77 -0.94 16.29
CA LEU A 138 8.61 -0.07 16.50
C LEU A 138 7.34 -0.68 15.88
N ILE A 139 7.41 -1.07 14.62
CA ILE A 139 6.28 -1.67 13.89
C ILE A 139 5.82 -2.95 14.60
N PHE A 140 6.76 -3.81 14.98
CA PHE A 140 6.45 -5.05 15.67
C PHE A 140 5.78 -4.83 17.03
N LYS A 141 6.25 -3.85 17.80
CA LYS A 141 5.62 -3.45 19.07
C LYS A 141 4.18 -2.97 18.87
N GLU A 142 3.91 -2.20 17.82
CA GLU A 142 2.56 -1.71 17.51
C GLU A 142 1.62 -2.84 17.06
N ILE A 143 2.11 -3.76 16.24
CA ILE A 143 1.36 -4.97 15.86
C ILE A 143 0.96 -5.75 17.11
N LYS A 144 1.91 -6.02 17.99
CA LYS A 144 1.62 -6.72 19.25
C LYS A 144 0.58 -6.00 20.09
N ALA A 145 0.69 -4.68 20.23
CA ALA A 145 -0.26 -3.90 20.99
C ALA A 145 -1.69 -3.99 20.44
N LYS A 146 -1.85 -4.08 19.11
CA LYS A 146 -3.14 -4.28 18.47
C LYS A 146 -3.69 -5.70 18.66
N LEU A 147 -2.86 -6.71 18.55
CA LEU A 147 -3.28 -8.11 18.66
C LEU A 147 -3.61 -8.53 20.10
N ASN A 148 -3.02 -7.88 21.11
CA ASN A 148 -3.24 -8.18 22.52
C ASN A 148 -4.42 -7.40 23.15
N LYS A 149 -5.23 -6.71 22.34
CA LYS A 149 -6.52 -6.15 22.75
C LYS A 149 -7.57 -7.25 22.76
#